data_ff40200ce3fa5f7a48771d7c125c2757
#
_entry.id   ff40200ce3fa5f7a48771d7c125c2757
#
_cell.length_a   1.000
_cell.length_b   1.000
_cell.length_c   1.000
_cell.angle_alpha   90.00
_cell.angle_beta   90.00
_cell.angle_gamma   90.00
#
_symmetry.space_group_name_H-M   'P 1'
#
loop_
_entity.id
_entity.type
_entity.pdbx_description
1 polymer ?
#
loop_
_entity_poly.entity_id
_entity_poly.type
_entity_poly.pdbx_seq_one_letter_code
_entity_poly.pdbx_strand_id
1 'polypeptide(L)'
;LLPVDVTCERRSQDAEHLSAQPAPWEMSLDDQQRWCIDNFGFQPFACIPLEVPVSGVRGVAFIIPQGAHPGQLLKHHVYLRRMLLSTHVTDLLPEWAYFARVVVDTEFLRPTASRESLFDDSLLEETRQELGDSIRQWLGDLAEYYPLQFQEFVALHVHGLKALALTDDKTRELVCSAVPFQTSLGMKTLQEVLEEHGGIRFTST
;
A
#
# COMPACT_ATOMS: atom_id res chain seq x y z
N LEU A 1 -0.67 5.06 20.82
CA LEU A 1 0.74 4.95 21.24
C LEU A 1 1.12 6.22 21.98
N LEU A 2 0.94 6.24 23.29
CA LEU A 2 1.25 7.42 24.10
C LEU A 2 2.78 7.49 24.36
N PRO A 3 3.40 8.66 24.32
CA PRO A 3 4.80 8.83 24.66
C PRO A 3 5.12 8.72 26.17
N VAL A 4 4.12 8.32 26.95
CA VAL A 4 4.20 8.19 28.41
C VAL A 4 3.63 6.82 28.79
N ASP A 5 4.29 6.14 29.74
CA ASP A 5 3.78 4.86 30.26
C ASP A 5 2.46 5.07 31.01
N VAL A 6 1.42 4.44 30.51
CA VAL A 6 0.10 4.43 31.13
C VAL A 6 -0.26 3.00 31.51
N THR A 7 -0.42 2.77 32.79
CA THR A 7 -0.84 1.47 33.35
C THR A 7 -2.26 1.58 33.88
N CYS A 8 -3.12 0.66 33.49
CA CYS A 8 -4.48 0.57 34.00
C CYS A 8 -4.57 -0.61 34.96
N GLU A 9 -4.84 -0.34 36.24
CA GLU A 9 -5.11 -1.36 37.25
C GLU A 9 -6.62 -1.51 37.44
N ARG A 10 -7.17 -2.67 37.12
CA ARG A 10 -8.53 -3.05 37.49
C ARG A 10 -8.51 -3.91 38.77
N ARG A 11 -9.45 -3.68 39.67
CA ARG A 11 -9.52 -4.28 41.02
C ARG A 11 -9.46 -5.82 41.08
N SER A 12 -9.38 -6.54 39.99
CA SER A 12 -9.37 -8.01 39.94
C SER A 12 -8.63 -8.61 38.72
N GLN A 13 -7.81 -7.84 38.03
CA GLN A 13 -7.01 -8.30 36.88
C GLN A 13 -5.59 -7.76 36.96
N ASP A 14 -4.63 -8.47 36.35
CA ASP A 14 -3.25 -8.01 36.22
C ASP A 14 -3.19 -6.63 35.59
N ALA A 15 -2.20 -5.82 35.98
CA ALA A 15 -1.99 -4.50 35.44
C ALA A 15 -1.74 -4.56 33.92
N GLU A 16 -2.59 -3.91 33.15
CA GLU A 16 -2.48 -3.84 31.68
C GLU A 16 -1.72 -2.58 31.28
N HIS A 17 -0.55 -2.75 30.67
CA HIS A 17 0.23 -1.66 30.09
C HIS A 17 -0.42 -1.19 28.78
N LEU A 18 -1.15 -0.07 28.84
CA LEU A 18 -1.87 0.48 27.69
C LEU A 18 -0.98 1.21 26.69
N SER A 19 0.22 1.64 27.11
CA SER A 19 1.15 2.44 26.29
C SER A 19 2.35 1.66 25.77
N ALA A 20 2.54 0.40 26.21
CA ALA A 20 3.77 -0.36 25.99
C ALA A 20 3.81 -1.12 24.66
N GLN A 21 2.80 -1.00 23.80
CA GLN A 21 2.87 -1.65 22.48
C GLN A 21 3.73 -0.83 21.53
N PRO A 22 4.77 -1.46 20.90
CA PRO A 22 5.56 -0.79 19.88
C PRO A 22 4.68 -0.37 18.71
N ALA A 23 5.06 0.71 18.04
CA ALA A 23 4.37 1.14 16.83
C ALA A 23 4.59 0.12 15.69
N PRO A 24 3.63 -0.09 14.77
CA PRO A 24 3.81 -1.04 13.66
C PRO A 24 5.11 -0.85 12.88
N TRP A 25 5.56 0.38 12.68
CA TRP A 25 6.82 0.70 12.00
C TRP A 25 8.08 0.46 12.86
N GLU A 26 7.93 0.13 14.13
CA GLU A 26 9.01 -0.24 15.07
C GLU A 26 9.05 -1.75 15.34
N MET A 27 8.06 -2.50 14.83
CA MET A 27 7.91 -3.93 15.04
C MET A 27 8.79 -4.76 14.11
N SER A 28 9.05 -6.02 14.50
CA SER A 28 9.60 -7.02 13.60
C SER A 28 8.60 -7.35 12.46
N LEU A 29 9.09 -7.94 11.37
CA LEU A 29 8.24 -8.34 10.24
C LEU A 29 7.10 -9.27 10.68
N ASP A 30 7.39 -10.25 11.53
CA ASP A 30 6.39 -11.20 12.04
C ASP A 30 5.30 -10.49 12.88
N ASP A 31 5.70 -9.51 13.68
CA ASP A 31 4.78 -8.73 14.48
C ASP A 31 3.96 -7.75 13.63
N GLN A 32 4.56 -7.17 12.58
CA GLN A 32 3.83 -6.37 11.59
C GLN A 32 2.75 -7.19 10.87
N GLN A 33 3.06 -8.43 10.48
CA GLN A 33 2.08 -9.32 9.87
C GLN A 33 0.93 -9.65 10.83
N ARG A 34 1.21 -9.96 12.09
CA ARG A 34 0.18 -10.16 13.11
C ARG A 34 -0.67 -8.92 13.32
N TRP A 35 -0.02 -7.76 13.43
CA TRP A 35 -0.73 -6.49 13.56
C TRP A 35 -1.69 -6.25 12.38
N CYS A 36 -1.25 -6.56 11.16
CA CYS A 36 -2.10 -6.45 9.96
C CYS A 36 -3.32 -7.38 10.03
N ILE A 37 -3.14 -8.63 10.48
CA ILE A 37 -4.24 -9.57 10.67
C ILE A 37 -5.25 -9.03 11.69
N ASP A 38 -4.77 -8.53 12.83
CA ASP A 38 -5.61 -8.08 13.93
C ASP A 38 -6.37 -6.79 13.60
N ASN A 39 -5.76 -5.87 12.83
CA ASN A 39 -6.32 -4.55 12.57
C ASN A 39 -6.95 -4.39 11.18
N PHE A 40 -6.42 -5.11 10.18
CA PHE A 40 -6.89 -5.03 8.80
C PHE A 40 -7.63 -6.30 8.35
N GLY A 41 -7.50 -7.41 9.09
CA GLY A 41 -8.23 -8.64 8.84
C GLY A 41 -7.65 -9.51 7.72
N PHE A 42 -6.40 -9.29 7.31
CA PHE A 42 -5.74 -10.11 6.29
C PHE A 42 -4.25 -10.33 6.58
N GLN A 43 -3.72 -11.48 6.16
CA GLN A 43 -2.28 -11.73 6.11
C GLN A 43 -1.70 -10.96 4.92
N PRO A 44 -0.75 -10.02 5.10
CA PRO A 44 -0.23 -9.23 3.99
C PRO A 44 0.66 -10.07 3.07
N PHE A 45 0.62 -9.79 1.77
CA PHE A 45 1.56 -10.34 0.79
C PHE A 45 2.98 -9.81 1.05
N ALA A 46 3.09 -8.53 1.39
CA ALA A 46 4.34 -7.89 1.79
C ALA A 46 4.08 -6.75 2.77
N CYS A 47 5.10 -6.42 3.57
CA CYS A 47 5.16 -5.25 4.43
C CYS A 47 6.25 -4.33 3.91
N ILE A 48 5.92 -3.09 3.55
CA ILE A 48 6.84 -2.11 2.98
C ILE A 48 7.04 -0.99 3.99
N PRO A 49 8.26 -0.74 4.46
CA PRO A 49 8.52 0.40 5.32
C PRO A 49 8.31 1.70 4.53
N LEU A 50 7.70 2.67 5.18
CA LEU A 50 7.41 3.98 4.60
C LEU A 50 8.07 5.07 5.43
N GLU A 51 8.74 5.99 4.75
CA GLU A 51 9.32 7.17 5.37
C GLU A 51 9.21 8.35 4.40
N VAL A 52 8.59 9.46 4.87
CA VAL A 52 8.46 10.71 4.09
C VAL A 52 8.92 11.86 4.98
N PRO A 53 10.18 12.30 4.83
CA PRO A 53 10.79 13.28 5.73
C PRO A 53 10.08 14.63 5.73
N VAL A 54 9.57 15.10 4.59
CA VAL A 54 8.93 16.44 4.47
C VAL A 54 7.69 16.58 5.35
N SER A 55 6.93 15.50 5.52
CA SER A 55 5.72 15.46 6.37
C SER A 55 5.94 14.75 7.71
N GLY A 56 7.19 14.29 7.98
CA GLY A 56 7.52 13.51 9.17
C GLY A 56 6.75 12.19 9.24
N VAL A 57 6.42 11.61 8.09
CA VAL A 57 5.70 10.34 8.04
C VAL A 57 6.66 9.18 8.26
N ARG A 58 6.25 8.26 9.14
CA ARG A 58 6.82 6.92 9.30
C ARG A 58 5.69 5.91 9.34
N GLY A 59 5.87 4.78 8.69
CA GLY A 59 4.79 3.80 8.67
C GLY A 59 5.13 2.50 7.95
N VAL A 60 4.08 1.73 7.68
CA VAL A 60 4.15 0.48 6.94
C VAL A 60 3.00 0.42 5.94
N ALA A 61 3.30 0.06 4.70
CA ALA A 61 2.29 -0.37 3.75
C ALA A 61 2.18 -1.90 3.75
N PHE A 62 0.96 -2.38 3.86
CA PHE A 62 0.60 -3.80 3.80
C PHE A 62 -0.04 -4.08 2.45
N ILE A 63 0.57 -4.94 1.67
CA ILE A 63 0.07 -5.35 0.36
C ILE A 63 -1.02 -6.40 0.53
N ILE A 64 -2.18 -6.15 -0.06
CA ILE A 64 -3.36 -6.99 0.05
C ILE A 64 -3.15 -8.28 -0.74
N PRO A 65 -3.38 -9.47 -0.14
CA PRO A 65 -3.13 -10.76 -0.78
C PRO A 65 -4.24 -11.21 -1.73
N GLN A 66 -5.31 -10.45 -1.84
CA GLN A 66 -6.48 -10.77 -2.68
C GLN A 66 -6.62 -9.71 -3.77
N GLY A 67 -7.29 -10.07 -4.87
CA GLY A 67 -7.56 -9.13 -5.95
C GLY A 67 -8.37 -7.93 -5.44
N ALA A 68 -7.71 -6.82 -5.22
CA ALA A 68 -8.35 -5.55 -4.95
C ALA A 68 -8.73 -4.87 -6.28
N HIS A 69 -9.66 -3.92 -6.25
CA HIS A 69 -10.14 -3.24 -7.44
C HIS A 69 -9.85 -1.73 -7.35
N PRO A 70 -9.38 -1.09 -8.43
CA PRO A 70 -9.33 0.37 -8.52
C PRO A 70 -10.71 0.97 -8.22
N GLY A 71 -10.73 2.08 -7.49
CA GLY A 71 -11.97 2.71 -7.03
C GLY A 71 -12.53 2.15 -5.70
N GLN A 72 -11.95 1.10 -5.15
CA GLN A 72 -12.24 0.69 -3.79
C GLN A 72 -11.61 1.66 -2.80
N LEU A 73 -12.42 2.35 -2.02
CA LEU A 73 -11.93 3.24 -0.96
C LEU A 73 -11.32 2.41 0.18
N LEU A 74 -10.01 2.28 0.18
CA LEU A 74 -9.28 1.62 1.25
C LEU A 74 -9.12 2.58 2.44
N LYS A 75 -9.37 2.06 3.63
CA LYS A 75 -9.25 2.83 4.87
C LYS A 75 -7.88 2.63 5.47
N HIS A 76 -7.17 3.72 5.67
CA HIS A 76 -5.84 3.75 6.26
C HIS A 76 -5.89 4.15 7.73
N HIS A 77 -4.91 3.70 8.51
CA HIS A 77 -4.76 4.13 9.90
C HIS A 77 -3.73 5.26 9.96
N VAL A 78 -4.15 6.40 10.47
CA VAL A 78 -3.27 7.58 10.60
C VAL A 78 -3.14 7.96 12.07
N TYR A 79 -1.91 8.07 12.50
CA TYR A 79 -1.52 8.63 13.77
C TYR A 79 -0.94 10.02 13.55
N LEU A 80 -1.13 10.89 14.50
CA LEU A 80 -0.52 12.22 14.55
C LEU A 80 0.28 12.30 15.86
N ARG A 81 1.61 12.36 15.73
CA ARG A 81 2.53 12.39 16.89
C ARG A 81 2.22 11.28 17.89
N ARG A 82 2.15 10.04 17.36
CA ARG A 82 1.86 8.80 18.09
C ARG A 82 0.45 8.68 18.69
N MET A 83 -0.45 9.62 18.45
CA MET A 83 -1.86 9.51 18.84
C MET A 83 -2.71 9.10 17.63
N LEU A 84 -3.57 8.11 17.79
CA LEU A 84 -4.49 7.70 16.73
C LEU A 84 -5.40 8.87 16.33
N LEU A 85 -5.29 9.31 15.09
CA LEU A 85 -6.14 10.33 14.52
C LEU A 85 -7.41 9.72 13.96
N SER A 86 -7.26 8.76 13.02
CA SER A 86 -8.38 8.11 12.35
C SER A 86 -7.97 6.74 11.79
N THR A 87 -8.93 5.82 11.72
CA THR A 87 -8.80 4.51 11.05
C THR A 87 -9.51 4.48 9.69
N HIS A 88 -9.99 5.64 9.22
CA HIS A 88 -10.88 5.74 8.07
C HIS A 88 -10.38 6.73 6.99
N VAL A 89 -9.13 7.15 7.05
CA VAL A 89 -8.54 8.03 6.03
C VAL A 89 -8.43 7.26 4.71
N THR A 90 -8.91 7.83 3.62
CA THR A 90 -9.00 7.15 2.30
C THR A 90 -8.12 7.78 1.23
N ASP A 91 -7.68 9.02 1.44
CA ASP A 91 -7.00 9.87 0.45
C ASP A 91 -5.49 10.01 0.65
N LEU A 92 -4.90 9.07 1.40
CA LEU A 92 -3.47 9.09 1.74
C LEU A 92 -2.57 8.49 0.65
N LEU A 93 -3.09 7.58 -0.16
CA LEU A 93 -2.36 6.96 -1.27
C LEU A 93 -2.93 7.38 -2.63
N PRO A 94 -2.10 7.36 -3.70
CA PRO A 94 -2.61 7.53 -5.05
C PRO A 94 -3.57 6.38 -5.43
N GLU A 95 -4.53 6.65 -6.31
CA GLU A 95 -5.55 5.65 -6.73
C GLU A 95 -4.96 4.35 -7.29
N TRP A 96 -3.81 4.45 -7.97
CA TRP A 96 -3.15 3.28 -8.53
C TRP A 96 -2.61 2.32 -7.46
N ALA A 97 -2.41 2.78 -6.21
CA ALA A 97 -1.97 1.96 -5.08
C ALA A 97 -3.13 1.25 -4.36
N TYR A 98 -4.23 0.97 -5.05
CA TYR A 98 -5.46 0.31 -4.56
C TYR A 98 -5.23 -1.05 -3.90
N PHE A 99 -4.07 -1.66 -4.09
CA PHE A 99 -3.67 -2.94 -3.50
C PHE A 99 -2.89 -2.80 -2.18
N ALA A 100 -2.76 -1.57 -1.65
CA ALA A 100 -2.02 -1.30 -0.42
C ALA A 100 -2.89 -0.64 0.64
N ARG A 101 -2.78 -1.09 1.90
CA ARG A 101 -3.30 -0.40 3.07
C ARG A 101 -2.13 0.05 3.93
N VAL A 102 -2.23 1.25 4.49
CA VAL A 102 -1.13 1.81 5.27
C VAL A 102 -1.54 2.12 6.71
N VAL A 103 -0.56 1.98 7.58
CA VAL A 103 -0.56 2.56 8.91
C VAL A 103 0.63 3.52 8.99
N VAL A 104 0.37 4.78 9.31
CA VAL A 104 1.40 5.80 9.37
C VAL A 104 1.24 6.68 10.60
N ASP A 105 2.36 7.18 11.11
CA ASP A 105 2.42 8.35 12.00
C ASP A 105 2.96 9.53 11.22
N THR A 106 2.48 10.72 11.50
CA THR A 106 2.96 11.97 10.89
C THR A 106 3.17 13.05 11.95
N GLU A 107 4.11 13.93 11.69
CA GLU A 107 4.36 15.08 12.58
C GLU A 107 3.70 16.36 12.07
N PHE A 108 3.59 16.52 10.74
CA PHE A 108 3.31 17.83 10.12
C PHE A 108 2.01 17.86 9.31
N LEU A 109 1.43 16.70 8.92
CA LEU A 109 0.13 16.69 8.27
C LEU A 109 -0.95 17.22 9.22
N ARG A 110 -1.86 17.99 8.67
CA ARG A 110 -2.90 18.66 9.45
C ARG A 110 -4.21 17.89 9.38
N PRO A 111 -4.83 17.58 10.52
CA PRO A 111 -6.17 17.00 10.52
C PRO A 111 -7.24 18.04 10.15
N THR A 112 -8.34 17.57 9.60
CA THR A 112 -9.56 18.38 9.48
C THR A 112 -10.15 18.70 10.85
N ALA A 113 -11.08 19.65 10.93
CA ALA A 113 -11.75 20.03 12.18
C ALA A 113 -12.52 18.84 12.81
N SER A 114 -13.05 17.93 12.00
CA SER A 114 -13.71 16.69 12.46
C SER A 114 -12.74 15.63 12.96
N ARG A 115 -11.44 15.73 12.64
CA ARG A 115 -10.38 14.74 12.91
C ARG A 115 -10.62 13.38 12.24
N GLU A 116 -11.44 13.32 11.22
CA GLU A 116 -11.75 12.07 10.49
C GLU A 116 -10.87 11.90 9.25
N SER A 117 -10.32 13.01 8.73
CA SER A 117 -9.46 13.04 7.55
C SER A 117 -8.32 14.04 7.72
N LEU A 118 -7.45 14.09 6.72
CA LEU A 118 -6.37 15.07 6.62
C LEU A 118 -6.86 16.28 5.81
N PHE A 119 -6.26 17.43 6.08
CA PHE A 119 -6.53 18.65 5.33
C PHE A 119 -5.85 18.55 3.97
N ASP A 120 -6.64 18.75 2.90
CA ASP A 120 -6.13 18.67 1.53
C ASP A 120 -5.33 19.93 1.19
N ASP A 121 -4.01 19.78 1.24
CA ASP A 121 -3.04 20.82 0.94
C ASP A 121 -1.85 20.26 0.15
N SER A 122 -0.94 21.16 -0.25
CA SER A 122 0.26 20.78 -1.00
C SER A 122 1.16 19.77 -0.25
N LEU A 123 1.20 19.83 1.08
CA LEU A 123 1.98 18.88 1.88
C LEU A 123 1.37 17.48 1.84
N LEU A 124 0.05 17.35 1.91
CA LEU A 124 -0.62 16.05 1.75
C LEU A 124 -0.40 15.50 0.34
N GLU A 125 -0.49 16.35 -0.70
CA GLU A 125 -0.27 15.91 -2.08
C GLU A 125 1.18 15.43 -2.30
N GLU A 126 2.18 16.17 -1.81
CA GLU A 126 3.58 15.76 -1.86
C GLU A 126 3.81 14.45 -1.09
N THR A 127 3.22 14.32 0.10
CA THR A 127 3.26 13.08 0.89
C THR A 127 2.67 11.90 0.14
N ARG A 128 1.50 12.09 -0.51
CA ARG A 128 0.83 11.07 -1.32
C ARG A 128 1.72 10.58 -2.47
N GLN A 129 2.41 11.49 -3.13
CA GLN A 129 3.33 11.17 -4.23
C GLN A 129 4.54 10.38 -3.70
N GLU A 130 5.19 10.82 -2.63
CA GLU A 130 6.35 10.11 -2.07
C GLU A 130 5.99 8.72 -1.52
N LEU A 131 4.82 8.56 -0.89
CA LEU A 131 4.31 7.25 -0.48
C LEU A 131 4.07 6.35 -1.69
N GLY A 132 3.52 6.92 -2.77
CA GLY A 132 3.37 6.23 -4.04
C GLY A 132 4.72 5.80 -4.62
N ASP A 133 5.68 6.69 -4.67
CA ASP A 133 7.01 6.39 -5.20
C ASP A 133 7.73 5.29 -4.39
N SER A 134 7.56 5.26 -3.08
CA SER A 134 8.06 4.16 -2.23
C SER A 134 7.45 2.80 -2.61
N ILE A 135 6.15 2.76 -2.88
CA ILE A 135 5.47 1.53 -3.33
C ILE A 135 5.91 1.15 -4.76
N ARG A 136 6.12 2.12 -5.66
CA ARG A 136 6.66 1.87 -7.00
C ARG A 136 8.08 1.31 -6.96
N GLN A 137 8.93 1.87 -6.10
CA GLN A 137 10.28 1.37 -5.90
C GLN A 137 10.25 -0.11 -5.46
N TRP A 138 9.42 -0.44 -4.47
CA TRP A 138 9.23 -1.82 -4.05
C TRP A 138 8.75 -2.74 -5.19
N LEU A 139 7.82 -2.28 -6.04
CA LEU A 139 7.38 -3.04 -7.22
C LEU A 139 8.51 -3.28 -8.22
N GLY A 140 9.35 -2.27 -8.44
CA GLY A 140 10.55 -2.39 -9.28
C GLY A 140 11.54 -3.41 -8.72
N ASP A 141 11.84 -3.30 -7.43
CA ASP A 141 12.75 -4.24 -6.74
C ASP A 141 12.18 -5.68 -6.75
N LEU A 142 10.86 -5.82 -6.55
CA LEU A 142 10.20 -7.13 -6.63
C LEU A 142 10.32 -7.74 -8.03
N ALA A 143 10.14 -6.94 -9.08
CA ALA A 143 10.26 -7.41 -10.46
C ALA A 143 11.71 -7.81 -10.81
N GLU A 144 12.69 -7.06 -10.33
CA GLU A 144 14.10 -7.27 -10.64
C GLU A 144 14.70 -8.45 -9.85
N TYR A 145 14.46 -8.49 -8.53
CA TYR A 145 15.16 -9.44 -7.64
C TYR A 145 14.31 -10.66 -7.26
N TYR A 146 12.98 -10.60 -7.39
CA TYR A 146 12.07 -11.67 -6.98
C TYR A 146 11.01 -11.99 -8.04
N PRO A 147 11.41 -12.42 -9.26
CA PRO A 147 10.50 -12.55 -10.40
C PRO A 147 9.32 -13.52 -10.17
N LEU A 148 9.50 -14.57 -9.38
CA LEU A 148 8.40 -15.49 -9.08
C LEU A 148 7.33 -14.84 -8.19
N GLN A 149 7.75 -14.11 -7.15
CA GLN A 149 6.83 -13.38 -6.29
C GLN A 149 6.16 -12.23 -7.04
N PHE A 150 6.88 -11.58 -7.96
CA PHE A 150 6.31 -10.57 -8.82
C PHE A 150 5.20 -11.14 -9.74
N GLN A 151 5.40 -12.34 -10.30
CA GLN A 151 4.36 -13.03 -11.07
C GLN A 151 3.13 -13.37 -10.21
N GLU A 152 3.33 -13.81 -8.96
CA GLU A 152 2.24 -14.03 -8.00
C GLU A 152 1.48 -12.72 -7.73
N PHE A 153 2.18 -11.62 -7.46
CA PHE A 153 1.57 -10.30 -7.27
C PHE A 153 0.75 -9.87 -8.51
N VAL A 154 1.33 -9.99 -9.71
CA VAL A 154 0.65 -9.67 -10.97
C VAL A 154 -0.61 -10.53 -11.16
N ALA A 155 -0.53 -11.84 -10.87
CA ALA A 155 -1.69 -12.74 -10.99
C ALA A 155 -2.83 -12.34 -10.03
N LEU A 156 -2.50 -11.94 -8.81
CA LEU A 156 -3.47 -11.48 -7.81
C LEU A 156 -4.17 -10.18 -8.22
N HIS A 157 -3.45 -9.25 -8.84
CA HIS A 157 -3.93 -7.89 -9.12
C HIS A 157 -4.15 -7.60 -10.60
N VAL A 158 -4.11 -8.62 -11.48
CA VAL A 158 -4.14 -8.50 -12.95
C VAL A 158 -5.28 -7.63 -13.49
N HIS A 159 -6.49 -7.78 -12.94
CA HIS A 159 -7.66 -7.01 -13.40
C HIS A 159 -7.54 -5.52 -13.06
N GLY A 160 -7.10 -5.21 -11.85
CA GLY A 160 -6.88 -3.85 -11.41
C GLY A 160 -5.72 -3.19 -12.14
N LEU A 161 -4.61 -3.90 -12.33
CA LEU A 161 -3.45 -3.40 -13.08
C LEU A 161 -3.84 -3.09 -14.54
N LYS A 162 -4.60 -3.98 -15.21
CA LYS A 162 -5.10 -3.74 -16.57
C LYS A 162 -6.06 -2.54 -16.65
N ALA A 163 -6.92 -2.36 -15.66
CA ALA A 163 -7.82 -1.21 -15.62
C ALA A 163 -7.04 0.12 -15.46
N LEU A 164 -6.06 0.16 -14.57
CA LEU A 164 -5.22 1.34 -14.36
C LEU A 164 -4.31 1.66 -15.55
N ALA A 165 -3.84 0.66 -16.27
CA ALA A 165 -3.03 0.86 -17.47
C ALA A 165 -3.72 1.69 -18.56
N LEU A 166 -5.04 1.87 -18.48
CA LEU A 166 -5.80 2.75 -19.38
C LEU A 166 -5.58 4.24 -19.07
N THR A 167 -5.27 4.58 -17.84
CA THR A 167 -5.17 5.97 -17.36
C THR A 167 -3.81 6.35 -16.79
N ASP A 168 -3.01 5.40 -16.34
CA ASP A 168 -1.68 5.63 -15.76
C ASP A 168 -0.57 5.06 -16.66
N ASP A 169 0.25 5.92 -17.22
CA ASP A 169 1.30 5.54 -18.20
C ASP A 169 2.36 4.61 -17.58
N LYS A 170 2.76 4.84 -16.33
CA LYS A 170 3.74 3.98 -15.64
C LYS A 170 3.19 2.57 -15.39
N THR A 171 1.91 2.48 -14.98
CA THR A 171 1.24 1.18 -14.86
C THR A 171 1.08 0.51 -16.22
N ARG A 172 0.86 1.27 -17.29
CA ARG A 172 0.78 0.74 -18.66
C ARG A 172 2.11 0.10 -19.08
N GLU A 173 3.24 0.76 -18.84
CA GLU A 173 4.57 0.20 -19.11
C GLU A 173 4.77 -1.13 -18.35
N LEU A 174 4.44 -1.16 -17.07
CA LEU A 174 4.51 -2.36 -16.26
C LEU A 174 3.60 -3.48 -16.82
N VAL A 175 2.36 -3.17 -17.19
CA VAL A 175 1.40 -4.15 -17.73
C VAL A 175 1.89 -4.68 -19.07
N CYS A 176 2.42 -3.83 -19.95
CA CYS A 176 2.93 -4.26 -21.25
C CYS A 176 4.14 -5.19 -21.15
N SER A 177 5.01 -4.96 -20.16
CA SER A 177 6.26 -5.72 -20.00
C SER A 177 6.08 -7.00 -19.17
N ALA A 178 5.17 -6.99 -18.17
CA ALA A 178 5.14 -8.03 -17.16
C ALA A 178 3.83 -8.84 -17.10
N VAL A 179 2.72 -8.30 -17.64
CA VAL A 179 1.43 -9.00 -17.57
C VAL A 179 1.21 -9.83 -18.83
N PRO A 180 1.00 -11.15 -18.71
CA PRO A 180 0.69 -12.00 -19.85
C PRO A 180 -0.74 -11.77 -20.35
N PHE A 181 -0.90 -11.77 -21.65
CA PHE A 181 -2.18 -11.73 -22.37
C PHE A 181 -2.40 -13.02 -23.14
N GLN A 182 -3.66 -13.42 -23.28
CA GLN A 182 -4.01 -14.50 -24.20
C GLN A 182 -3.86 -14.00 -25.64
N THR A 183 -2.94 -14.60 -26.36
CA THR A 183 -2.67 -14.28 -27.78
C THR A 183 -2.90 -15.52 -28.65
N SER A 184 -2.88 -15.38 -29.96
CA SER A 184 -2.87 -16.51 -30.92
C SER A 184 -1.63 -17.40 -30.78
N LEU A 185 -0.59 -16.92 -30.10
CA LEU A 185 0.69 -17.60 -29.85
C LEU A 185 0.75 -18.18 -28.42
N GLY A 186 -0.34 -18.14 -27.67
CA GLY A 186 -0.42 -18.51 -26.26
C GLY A 186 -0.34 -17.32 -25.31
N MET A 187 0.01 -17.58 -24.06
CA MET A 187 0.16 -16.53 -23.04
C MET A 187 1.51 -15.82 -23.25
N LYS A 188 1.48 -14.56 -23.65
CA LYS A 188 2.67 -13.70 -23.88
C LYS A 188 2.43 -12.30 -23.36
N THR A 189 3.49 -11.62 -22.95
CA THR A 189 3.43 -10.18 -22.68
C THR A 189 3.32 -9.41 -24.00
N LEU A 190 2.81 -8.20 -23.96
CA LEU A 190 2.72 -7.36 -25.16
C LEU A 190 4.12 -6.98 -25.66
N GLN A 191 5.10 -6.87 -24.77
CA GLN A 191 6.48 -6.60 -25.12
C GLN A 191 7.08 -7.77 -25.91
N GLU A 192 6.91 -9.02 -25.45
CA GLU A 192 7.38 -10.21 -26.19
C GLU A 192 6.75 -10.30 -27.59
N VAL A 193 5.46 -10.00 -27.72
CA VAL A 193 4.78 -9.99 -29.03
C VAL A 193 5.37 -8.90 -29.93
N LEU A 194 5.66 -7.72 -29.39
CA LEU A 194 6.24 -6.61 -30.14
C LEU A 194 7.65 -6.93 -30.63
N GLU A 195 8.49 -7.53 -29.79
CA GLU A 195 9.87 -7.93 -30.11
C GLU A 195 9.91 -9.02 -31.18
N GLU A 196 9.00 -10.02 -31.09
CA GLU A 196 8.97 -11.14 -32.03
C GLU A 196 8.36 -10.78 -33.40
N HIS A 197 7.36 -9.90 -33.41
CA HIS A 197 6.54 -9.64 -34.62
C HIS A 197 6.58 -8.21 -35.12
N GLY A 198 7.31 -7.30 -34.44
CA GLY A 198 7.45 -5.90 -34.83
C GLY A 198 6.15 -5.08 -34.74
N GLY A 199 5.08 -5.64 -34.21
CA GLY A 199 3.81 -4.94 -34.03
C GLY A 199 2.75 -5.79 -33.35
N ILE A 200 1.81 -5.12 -32.67
CA ILE A 200 0.68 -5.75 -31.99
C ILE A 200 -0.54 -5.58 -32.86
N ARG A 201 -1.21 -6.70 -33.18
CA ARG A 201 -2.52 -6.72 -33.88
C ARG A 201 -3.57 -7.26 -32.94
N PHE A 202 -4.72 -6.63 -32.87
CA PHE A 202 -5.86 -7.08 -32.06
C PHE A 202 -7.09 -7.26 -32.93
N THR A 203 -7.95 -8.21 -32.55
CA THR A 203 -9.28 -8.39 -33.11
C THR A 203 -10.29 -8.09 -32.02
N SER A 204 -11.32 -7.32 -32.34
CA SER A 204 -12.52 -7.21 -31.48
C SER A 204 -13.34 -8.49 -31.71
N THR A 205 -13.51 -9.28 -30.67
CA THR A 205 -14.50 -10.36 -30.63
C THR A 205 -15.85 -9.83 -30.19
#